data_b65707fab1bbe8bbf16cbf5977fca1dd
#
_entry.id   b65707fab1bbe8bbf16cbf5977fca1dd
#
_cell.length_a   1.000
_cell.length_b   1.000
_cell.length_c   1.000
_cell.angle_alpha   90.00
_cell.angle_beta   90.00
_cell.angle_gamma   90.00
#
_symmetry.space_group_name_H-M   'P 1'
#
loop_
_entity.id
_entity.type
_entity.pdbx_description
1 polymer ?
#
loop_
_entity_poly.entity_id
_entity_poly.type
_entity_poly.pdbx_seq_one_letter_code
_entity_poly.pdbx_strand_id
1 'polypeptide(L)'
;VGATVSEMPNRLLATKANNYLDGLITNTGAREPEALVRTGANHYANAARDVAAQANSDLIKGRIFLATFDNRTTLTCRHFGTLHKIYELDDPATPKPPLHFACRSVLSIVPIGFDPFDGTRAAVGGQEGETAEELFNKKNDRLDARREKADEKRANGETDVKEVPSKVKYTGRKDSSIFNAGQIDSHTTMDAWMRNQPDWFIESSLGKTRAKLFKDGGLTLDKFTDMNGKPLTLKQMKALDSYDAAFRKAQL
;
A
#
# COMPACT_ATOMS: atom_id res chain seq x y z
N VAL A 1 10.20 -29.04 7.90
CA VAL A 1 10.25 -27.64 8.32
C VAL A 1 9.96 -26.80 7.12
N GLY A 2 8.81 -26.11 7.07
CA GLY A 2 8.41 -25.26 5.96
C GLY A 2 9.25 -23.98 5.90
N ALA A 3 9.61 -23.52 4.68
CA ALA A 3 10.24 -22.23 4.49
C ALA A 3 9.25 -21.09 4.80
N THR A 4 9.72 -20.01 5.39
CA THR A 4 8.91 -18.81 5.60
C THR A 4 8.61 -18.12 4.28
N VAL A 5 7.57 -17.27 4.24
CA VAL A 5 7.20 -16.50 3.03
C VAL A 5 8.36 -15.59 2.56
N SER A 6 9.20 -15.12 3.49
CA SER A 6 10.39 -14.32 3.16
C SER A 6 11.53 -15.13 2.54
N GLU A 7 11.60 -16.44 2.80
CA GLU A 7 12.64 -17.33 2.26
C GLU A 7 12.26 -17.94 0.91
N MET A 8 10.97 -18.02 0.59
CA MET A 8 10.48 -18.60 -0.67
C MET A 8 11.04 -17.90 -1.93
N PRO A 9 11.19 -16.56 -2.01
CA PRO A 9 11.79 -15.91 -3.16
C PRO A 9 13.19 -16.42 -3.48
N ASN A 10 14.02 -16.69 -2.44
CA ASN A 10 15.38 -17.19 -2.62
C ASN A 10 15.44 -18.62 -3.18
N ARG A 11 14.38 -19.41 -2.97
CA ARG A 11 14.24 -20.74 -3.55
C ARG A 11 13.81 -20.73 -5.03
N LEU A 12 13.14 -19.66 -5.45
CA LEU A 12 12.69 -19.48 -6.84
C LEU A 12 13.80 -18.92 -7.73
N LEU A 13 14.79 -18.26 -7.14
CA LEU A 13 15.92 -17.67 -7.86
C LEU A 13 17.12 -18.62 -7.85
N ALA A 14 17.79 -18.76 -8.99
CA ALA A 14 19.09 -19.41 -9.06
C ALA A 14 20.12 -18.52 -8.35
N THR A 15 20.63 -18.95 -7.19
CA THR A 15 21.70 -18.25 -6.48
C THR A 15 22.85 -19.23 -6.18
N LYS A 16 24.09 -18.73 -6.17
CA LYS A 16 25.26 -19.53 -5.81
C LYS A 16 25.20 -20.06 -4.36
N ALA A 17 24.43 -19.41 -3.50
CA ALA A 17 24.34 -19.72 -2.08
C ALA A 17 23.45 -20.94 -1.77
N ASN A 18 22.50 -21.27 -2.65
CA ASN A 18 21.50 -22.33 -2.39
C ASN A 18 21.54 -23.49 -3.39
N ASN A 19 22.55 -23.56 -4.26
CA ASN A 19 22.73 -24.61 -5.30
C ASN A 19 21.52 -24.80 -6.24
N TYR A 20 20.61 -23.87 -6.31
CA TYR A 20 19.53 -23.87 -7.30
C TYR A 20 20.05 -23.29 -8.62
N LEU A 21 20.73 -24.13 -9.42
CA LEU A 21 21.33 -23.71 -10.66
C LEU A 21 20.32 -23.28 -11.71
N ASP A 22 19.11 -23.87 -11.67
CA ASP A 22 18.01 -23.60 -12.59
C ASP A 22 16.79 -23.11 -11.83
N GLY A 23 16.90 -22.02 -11.07
CA GLY A 23 15.74 -21.42 -10.40
C GLY A 23 14.59 -21.27 -11.38
N LEU A 24 13.37 -21.51 -10.93
CA LEU A 24 12.14 -21.44 -11.72
C LEU A 24 12.01 -20.12 -12.50
N ILE A 25 12.71 -19.08 -12.05
CA ILE A 25 12.66 -17.71 -12.61
C ILE A 25 14.08 -17.14 -12.66
N THR A 26 14.83 -17.50 -13.70
CA THR A 26 16.25 -17.12 -13.84
C THR A 26 16.50 -15.68 -14.28
N ASN A 27 15.52 -15.01 -14.92
CA ASN A 27 15.69 -13.70 -15.55
C ASN A 27 14.83 -12.59 -14.94
N THR A 28 14.18 -12.83 -13.80
CA THR A 28 13.33 -11.84 -13.13
C THR A 28 14.04 -11.25 -11.92
N GLY A 29 13.82 -9.96 -11.66
CA GLY A 29 14.35 -9.31 -10.46
C GLY A 29 13.76 -9.92 -9.18
N ALA A 30 14.48 -9.88 -8.07
CA ALA A 30 14.07 -10.46 -6.77
C ALA A 30 12.68 -10.03 -6.26
N ARG A 31 12.13 -8.94 -6.79
CA ARG A 31 10.79 -8.43 -6.42
C ARG A 31 9.63 -9.22 -7.01
N GLU A 32 9.81 -9.78 -8.21
CA GLU A 32 8.74 -10.53 -8.88
C GLU A 32 8.47 -11.87 -8.20
N PRO A 33 9.47 -12.67 -7.81
CA PRO A 33 9.27 -13.87 -7.02
C PRO A 33 8.62 -13.59 -5.65
N GLU A 34 9.04 -12.52 -4.97
CA GLU A 34 8.42 -12.13 -3.70
C GLU A 34 6.95 -11.77 -3.89
N ALA A 35 6.64 -11.00 -4.91
CA ALA A 35 5.27 -10.61 -5.21
C ALA A 35 4.41 -11.82 -5.62
N LEU A 36 4.96 -12.77 -6.37
CA LEU A 36 4.29 -14.03 -6.73
C LEU A 36 3.94 -14.85 -5.48
N VAL A 37 4.92 -15.07 -4.60
CA VAL A 37 4.72 -15.82 -3.36
C VAL A 37 3.69 -15.15 -2.46
N ARG A 38 3.77 -13.82 -2.30
CA ARG A 38 2.80 -13.06 -1.50
C ARG A 38 1.39 -13.14 -2.09
N THR A 39 1.27 -13.07 -3.41
CA THR A 39 -0.03 -13.18 -4.11
C THR A 39 -0.63 -14.57 -3.92
N GLY A 40 0.17 -15.62 -4.08
CA GLY A 40 -0.25 -17.00 -3.84
C GLY A 40 -0.67 -17.24 -2.40
N ALA A 41 0.14 -16.83 -1.43
CA ALA A 41 -0.19 -16.95 -0.01
C ALA A 41 -1.50 -16.23 0.34
N ASN A 42 -1.69 -15.02 -0.19
CA ASN A 42 -2.92 -14.27 0.02
C ASN A 42 -4.14 -14.95 -0.63
N HIS A 43 -3.98 -15.51 -1.84
CA HIS A 43 -5.02 -16.27 -2.51
C HIS A 43 -5.50 -17.46 -1.67
N TYR A 44 -4.58 -18.33 -1.25
CA TYR A 44 -4.94 -19.50 -0.43
C TYR A 44 -5.53 -19.11 0.93
N ALA A 45 -5.01 -18.08 1.58
CA ALA A 45 -5.53 -17.60 2.85
C ALA A 45 -6.97 -17.07 2.72
N ASN A 46 -7.30 -16.34 1.64
CA ASN A 46 -8.67 -15.88 1.40
C ASN A 46 -9.59 -17.02 0.99
N ALA A 47 -9.13 -17.97 0.17
CA ALA A 47 -9.90 -19.16 -0.20
C ALA A 47 -10.24 -20.01 1.05
N ALA A 48 -9.30 -20.21 1.96
CA ALA A 48 -9.53 -20.94 3.20
C ALA A 48 -10.58 -20.24 4.08
N ARG A 49 -10.53 -18.90 4.19
CA ARG A 49 -11.56 -18.12 4.91
C ARG A 49 -12.93 -18.24 4.27
N ASP A 50 -12.98 -18.28 2.92
CA ASP A 50 -14.23 -18.43 2.19
C ASP A 50 -14.88 -19.78 2.48
N VAL A 51 -14.11 -20.86 2.41
CA VAL A 51 -14.58 -22.22 2.77
C VAL A 51 -15.03 -22.27 4.22
N ALA A 52 -14.26 -21.70 5.14
CA ALA A 52 -14.64 -21.67 6.56
C ALA A 52 -15.92 -20.88 6.81
N ALA A 53 -16.13 -19.75 6.10
CA ALA A 53 -17.34 -18.98 6.21
C ALA A 53 -18.58 -19.74 5.69
N GLN A 54 -18.44 -20.44 4.58
CA GLN A 54 -19.54 -21.25 4.00
C GLN A 54 -19.87 -22.44 4.89
N ALA A 55 -18.85 -23.12 5.45
CA ALA A 55 -19.06 -24.25 6.34
C ALA A 55 -19.75 -23.89 7.67
N ASN A 56 -19.73 -22.61 8.06
CA ASN A 56 -20.33 -22.08 9.27
C ASN A 56 -21.36 -20.98 8.95
N SER A 57 -22.11 -21.15 7.88
CA SER A 57 -23.06 -20.14 7.37
C SER A 57 -24.15 -19.74 8.36
N ASP A 58 -24.47 -20.62 9.29
CA ASP A 58 -25.43 -20.38 10.39
C ASP A 58 -24.92 -19.40 11.46
N LEU A 59 -23.59 -19.20 11.55
CA LEU A 59 -22.94 -18.30 12.50
C LEU A 59 -22.41 -17.02 11.84
N ILE A 60 -22.41 -16.96 10.52
CA ILE A 60 -21.76 -15.90 9.75
C ILE A 60 -22.80 -14.99 9.08
N LYS A 61 -22.77 -13.70 9.43
CA LYS A 61 -23.59 -12.66 8.80
C LYS A 61 -23.17 -12.40 7.35
N GLY A 62 -21.87 -12.47 7.07
CA GLY A 62 -21.31 -12.17 5.75
C GLY A 62 -19.81 -11.96 5.79
N ARG A 63 -19.30 -11.23 4.81
CA ARG A 63 -17.87 -10.93 4.64
C ARG A 63 -17.65 -9.44 4.40
N ILE A 64 -16.53 -8.93 4.87
CA ILE A 64 -16.12 -7.54 4.63
C ILE A 64 -14.76 -7.47 3.96
N PHE A 65 -14.63 -6.58 2.97
CA PHE A 65 -13.36 -6.33 2.30
C PHE A 65 -12.52 -5.33 3.09
N LEU A 66 -11.33 -5.75 3.51
CA LEU A 66 -10.39 -4.93 4.26
C LEU A 66 -9.17 -4.64 3.39
N ALA A 67 -9.03 -3.37 2.99
CA ALA A 67 -7.82 -2.86 2.33
C ALA A 67 -6.80 -2.39 3.37
N THR A 68 -5.51 -2.48 3.03
CA THR A 68 -4.45 -1.89 3.84
C THR A 68 -4.48 -0.36 3.71
N PHE A 69 -4.42 0.36 4.83
CA PHE A 69 -4.37 1.82 4.84
C PHE A 69 -2.92 2.29 4.69
N ASP A 70 -2.49 2.47 3.46
CA ASP A 70 -1.18 3.00 3.11
C ASP A 70 -1.16 3.62 1.71
N ASN A 71 -0.03 4.25 1.34
CA ASN A 71 0.14 4.86 0.03
C ASN A 71 0.35 3.85 -1.12
N ARG A 72 0.59 2.57 -0.83
CA ARG A 72 0.84 1.50 -1.82
C ARG A 72 -0.42 0.77 -2.25
N THR A 73 -1.52 0.98 -1.55
CA THR A 73 -2.81 0.38 -1.86
C THR A 73 -3.32 0.92 -3.19
N THR A 74 -3.66 0.02 -4.12
CA THR A 74 -4.14 0.37 -5.46
C THR A 74 -5.52 1.00 -5.43
N LEU A 75 -5.90 1.73 -6.49
CA LEU A 75 -7.23 2.33 -6.63
C LEU A 75 -8.35 1.29 -6.52
N THR A 76 -8.16 0.09 -7.11
CA THR A 76 -9.10 -1.03 -6.99
C THR A 76 -9.35 -1.42 -5.54
N CYS A 77 -8.28 -1.62 -4.76
CA CYS A 77 -8.42 -1.98 -3.35
C CYS A 77 -8.96 -0.82 -2.51
N ARG A 78 -8.66 0.43 -2.86
CA ARG A 78 -9.25 1.62 -2.20
C ARG A 78 -10.73 1.74 -2.46
N HIS A 79 -11.18 1.47 -3.69
CA HIS A 79 -12.60 1.43 -4.03
C HIS A 79 -13.37 0.53 -3.05
N PHE A 80 -13.02 -0.76 -3.01
CA PHE A 80 -13.71 -1.70 -2.12
C PHE A 80 -13.49 -1.41 -0.64
N GLY A 81 -12.32 -0.90 -0.26
CA GLY A 81 -12.02 -0.50 1.13
C GLY A 81 -12.78 0.75 1.60
N THR A 82 -13.26 1.60 0.68
CA THR A 82 -14.07 2.78 0.98
C THR A 82 -15.54 2.43 1.20
N LEU A 83 -16.04 1.36 0.55
CA LEU A 83 -17.46 1.02 0.58
C LEU A 83 -17.96 0.59 1.95
N HIS A 84 -17.11 0.08 2.84
CA HIS A 84 -17.50 -0.44 4.16
C HIS A 84 -18.74 -1.36 4.09
N LYS A 85 -18.84 -2.14 3.00
CA LYS A 85 -19.99 -3.01 2.73
C LYS A 85 -19.73 -4.40 3.30
N ILE A 86 -20.75 -4.92 4.02
CA ILE A 86 -20.81 -6.35 4.35
C ILE A 86 -21.50 -7.05 3.18
N TYR A 87 -20.83 -8.01 2.60
CA TYR A 87 -21.30 -8.86 1.51
C TYR A 87 -21.89 -10.14 2.11
N GLU A 88 -23.06 -10.53 1.69
CA GLU A 88 -23.64 -11.83 2.04
C GLU A 88 -22.79 -12.98 1.49
N LEU A 89 -22.97 -14.18 2.02
CA LEU A 89 -22.11 -15.32 1.64
C LEU A 89 -22.24 -15.73 0.17
N ASP A 90 -23.40 -15.50 -0.42
CA ASP A 90 -23.75 -15.80 -1.81
C ASP A 90 -23.77 -14.55 -2.73
N ASP A 91 -23.44 -13.36 -2.21
CA ASP A 91 -23.43 -12.12 -3.01
C ASP A 91 -22.38 -12.24 -4.14
N PRO A 92 -22.81 -12.29 -5.43
CA PRO A 92 -21.89 -12.40 -6.57
C PRO A 92 -21.00 -11.16 -6.74
N ALA A 93 -21.37 -10.02 -6.14
CA ALA A 93 -20.59 -8.79 -6.18
C ALA A 93 -19.44 -8.77 -5.15
N THR A 94 -19.28 -9.85 -4.35
CA THR A 94 -18.21 -9.94 -3.36
C THR A 94 -16.84 -9.90 -4.04
N PRO A 95 -15.99 -8.91 -3.72
CA PRO A 95 -14.64 -8.86 -4.27
C PRO A 95 -13.80 -10.01 -3.69
N LYS A 96 -13.11 -10.76 -4.55
CA LYS A 96 -12.30 -11.93 -4.17
C LYS A 96 -10.81 -11.62 -4.25
N PRO A 97 -10.16 -11.15 -3.14
CA PRO A 97 -8.71 -10.94 -3.15
C PRO A 97 -7.95 -12.26 -3.39
N PRO A 98 -6.79 -12.21 -4.08
CA PRO A 98 -6.06 -11.02 -4.54
C PRO A 98 -6.67 -10.37 -5.80
N LEU A 99 -6.93 -9.07 -5.78
CA LEU A 99 -7.49 -8.32 -6.93
C LEU A 99 -6.42 -7.90 -7.96
N HIS A 100 -5.16 -8.02 -7.59
CA HIS A 100 -4.00 -7.67 -8.42
C HIS A 100 -2.74 -8.33 -7.85
N PHE A 101 -1.67 -8.31 -8.61
CA PHE A 101 -0.37 -8.83 -8.19
C PHE A 101 0.16 -8.10 -6.94
N ALA A 102 0.71 -8.83 -5.97
CA ALA A 102 1.12 -8.32 -4.66
C ALA A 102 -0.01 -7.66 -3.83
N CYS A 103 -1.26 -8.08 -4.03
CA CYS A 103 -2.41 -7.63 -3.24
C CYS A 103 -2.23 -8.01 -1.77
N ARG A 104 -2.59 -7.07 -0.87
CA ARG A 104 -2.53 -7.26 0.59
C ARG A 104 -3.89 -7.18 1.25
N SER A 105 -4.93 -6.92 0.46
CA SER A 105 -6.30 -6.88 0.94
C SER A 105 -6.81 -8.27 1.30
N VAL A 106 -7.71 -8.33 2.25
CA VAL A 106 -8.31 -9.57 2.73
C VAL A 106 -9.83 -9.46 2.75
N LEU A 107 -10.49 -10.60 2.59
CA LEU A 107 -11.90 -10.74 2.83
C LEU A 107 -12.07 -11.36 4.22
N SER A 108 -12.54 -10.57 5.19
CA SER A 108 -12.73 -11.00 6.57
C SER A 108 -14.14 -11.51 6.80
N ILE A 109 -14.29 -12.52 7.64
CA ILE A 109 -15.56 -13.08 8.08
C ILE A 109 -16.19 -12.14 9.10
N VAL A 110 -17.49 -11.93 9.01
CA VAL A 110 -18.29 -11.15 9.97
C VAL A 110 -19.28 -12.08 10.67
N PRO A 111 -19.03 -12.46 11.94
CA PRO A 111 -19.96 -13.28 12.71
C PRO A 111 -21.27 -12.53 13.00
N ILE A 112 -22.35 -13.27 13.23
CA ILE A 112 -23.63 -12.71 13.68
C ILE A 112 -23.43 -12.07 15.06
N GLY A 113 -23.95 -10.85 15.25
CA GLY A 113 -23.85 -10.11 16.52
C GLY A 113 -22.55 -9.37 16.75
N PHE A 114 -21.58 -9.47 15.83
CA PHE A 114 -20.32 -8.70 15.91
C PHE A 114 -20.33 -7.51 14.95
N ASP A 115 -19.80 -6.37 15.42
CA ASP A 115 -19.50 -5.23 14.57
C ASP A 115 -18.09 -5.41 13.99
N PRO A 116 -17.92 -5.55 12.65
CA PRO A 116 -16.61 -5.70 12.02
C PRO A 116 -15.73 -4.43 12.11
N PHE A 117 -16.30 -3.33 12.57
CA PHE A 117 -15.62 -2.05 12.73
C PHE A 117 -15.29 -1.72 14.20
N ASP A 118 -15.63 -2.60 15.13
CA ASP A 118 -15.24 -2.40 16.53
C ASP A 118 -13.70 -2.47 16.69
N GLY A 119 -13.15 -1.54 17.48
CA GLY A 119 -11.71 -1.47 17.77
C GLY A 119 -10.90 -0.62 16.79
N THR A 120 -9.64 -0.99 16.60
CA THR A 120 -8.68 -0.25 15.78
C THR A 120 -8.04 -1.12 14.71
N ARG A 121 -7.53 -0.49 13.66
CA ARG A 121 -6.80 -1.14 12.59
C ARG A 121 -5.50 -0.41 12.26
N ALA A 122 -4.50 -1.14 11.80
CA ALA A 122 -3.21 -0.56 11.42
C ALA A 122 -3.33 0.31 10.16
N ALA A 123 -2.67 1.46 10.20
CA ALA A 123 -2.50 2.36 9.06
C ALA A 123 -1.07 2.89 8.99
N VAL A 124 -0.62 3.22 7.80
CA VAL A 124 0.71 3.82 7.55
C VAL A 124 0.50 5.12 6.77
N GLY A 125 0.39 6.21 7.51
CA GLY A 125 0.20 7.56 6.98
C GLY A 125 1.51 8.27 6.66
N GLY A 126 1.40 9.50 6.12
CA GLY A 126 2.51 10.41 5.93
C GLY A 126 2.77 11.24 7.19
N GLN A 127 4.00 11.64 7.43
CA GLN A 127 4.32 12.64 8.46
C GLN A 127 3.88 14.03 7.98
N GLU A 128 3.31 14.83 8.88
CA GLU A 128 2.92 16.21 8.57
C GLU A 128 4.13 17.13 8.41
N GLY A 129 3.96 18.17 7.62
CA GLY A 129 4.83 19.36 7.59
C GLY A 129 5.99 19.31 6.61
N GLU A 130 6.31 18.17 5.98
CA GLU A 130 7.46 18.11 5.07
C GLU A 130 7.15 17.21 3.86
N THR A 131 7.61 17.64 2.68
CA THR A 131 7.58 16.79 1.48
C THR A 131 8.58 15.65 1.61
N ALA A 132 8.34 14.54 0.89
CA ALA A 132 9.28 13.43 0.82
C ALA A 132 10.67 13.89 0.34
N GLU A 133 10.71 14.90 -0.51
CA GLU A 133 11.96 15.49 -1.04
C GLU A 133 12.68 16.31 0.01
N GLU A 134 11.97 17.12 0.79
CA GLU A 134 12.54 17.91 1.89
C GLU A 134 13.15 17.03 2.98
N LEU A 135 12.43 15.99 3.40
CA LEU A 135 12.92 15.01 4.37
C LEU A 135 14.16 14.27 3.86
N PHE A 136 14.17 13.96 2.57
CA PHE A 136 15.30 13.33 1.91
C PHE A 136 16.53 14.27 1.86
N ASN A 137 16.32 15.55 1.53
CA ASN A 137 17.36 16.56 1.53
C ASN A 137 17.95 16.76 2.93
N LYS A 138 17.11 16.90 3.96
CA LYS A 138 17.56 16.94 5.37
C LYS A 138 18.39 15.72 5.78
N LYS A 139 18.08 14.53 5.27
CA LYS A 139 18.87 13.33 5.53
C LYS A 139 20.24 13.41 4.86
N ASN A 140 20.31 13.88 3.62
CA ASN A 140 21.58 14.10 2.91
C ASN A 140 22.44 15.18 3.62
N ASP A 141 21.83 16.26 4.08
CA ASP A 141 22.52 17.32 4.83
C ASP A 141 23.13 16.77 6.13
N ARG A 142 22.39 15.92 6.85
CA ARG A 142 22.94 15.20 8.02
C ARG A 142 24.09 14.26 7.67
N LEU A 143 24.04 13.61 6.52
CA LEU A 143 25.13 12.75 6.05
C LEU A 143 26.37 13.58 5.67
N ASP A 144 26.18 14.74 5.05
CA ASP A 144 27.28 15.66 4.74
C ASP A 144 27.97 16.20 5.99
N ALA A 145 27.18 16.69 6.98
CA ALA A 145 27.71 17.12 8.27
C ALA A 145 28.47 15.99 9.02
N ARG A 146 28.04 14.72 8.86
CA ARG A 146 28.77 13.57 9.42
C ARG A 146 30.07 13.29 8.67
N ARG A 147 30.11 13.52 7.34
CA ARG A 147 31.34 13.37 6.55
C ARG A 147 32.35 14.42 6.94
N GLU A 148 31.95 15.69 6.99
CA GLU A 148 32.83 16.77 7.41
C GLU A 148 33.49 16.46 8.76
N LYS A 149 32.70 16.04 9.75
CA LYS A 149 33.22 15.60 11.05
C LYS A 149 34.13 14.38 10.98
N ALA A 150 33.86 13.44 10.08
CA ALA A 150 34.68 12.25 9.90
C ALA A 150 36.02 12.61 9.22
N ASP A 151 35.99 13.53 8.27
CA ASP A 151 37.18 14.00 7.57
C ASP A 151 38.07 14.86 8.48
N GLU A 152 37.48 15.70 9.32
CA GLU A 152 38.18 16.45 10.38
C GLU A 152 38.91 15.50 11.34
N LYS A 153 38.24 14.45 11.79
CA LYS A 153 38.82 13.41 12.65
C LYS A 153 40.02 12.68 11.99
N ARG A 154 39.86 12.35 10.71
CA ARG A 154 40.96 11.74 9.91
C ARG A 154 42.14 12.71 9.75
N ALA A 155 41.85 13.96 9.52
CA ALA A 155 42.91 15.01 9.44
C ALA A 155 43.64 15.19 10.75
N ASN A 156 42.98 14.98 11.89
CA ASN A 156 43.57 15.00 13.23
C ASN A 156 44.26 13.68 13.62
N GLY A 157 44.38 12.73 12.71
CA GLY A 157 45.12 11.46 12.94
C GLY A 157 44.35 10.36 13.63
N GLU A 158 43.04 10.47 13.78
CA GLU A 158 42.20 9.39 14.29
C GLU A 158 42.08 8.25 13.24
N THR A 159 42.44 7.03 13.61
CA THR A 159 42.47 5.85 12.72
C THR A 159 41.17 5.04 12.71
N ASP A 160 40.34 5.13 13.77
CA ASP A 160 39.09 4.41 13.87
C ASP A 160 37.86 5.30 13.54
N VAL A 161 37.89 5.91 12.36
CA VAL A 161 36.78 6.75 11.89
C VAL A 161 35.84 5.91 11.01
N LYS A 162 34.64 5.65 11.49
CA LYS A 162 33.61 4.90 10.75
C LYS A 162 33.31 5.56 9.40
N GLU A 163 33.18 4.73 8.38
CA GLU A 163 32.78 5.18 7.05
C GLU A 163 31.35 5.76 7.05
N VAL A 164 31.18 6.95 6.47
CA VAL A 164 29.87 7.57 6.34
C VAL A 164 29.28 7.18 4.99
N PRO A 165 28.06 6.64 4.95
CA PRO A 165 27.40 6.22 3.70
C PRO A 165 27.38 7.33 2.65
N SER A 166 27.49 6.95 1.38
CA SER A 166 27.34 7.89 0.26
C SER A 166 25.95 8.52 0.22
N LYS A 167 25.83 9.73 -0.34
CA LYS A 167 24.52 10.36 -0.55
C LYS A 167 23.60 9.42 -1.30
N VAL A 168 22.38 9.31 -0.82
CA VAL A 168 21.35 8.53 -1.48
C VAL A 168 20.65 9.43 -2.49
N LYS A 169 20.56 9.03 -3.75
CA LYS A 169 19.76 9.76 -4.75
C LYS A 169 18.27 9.53 -4.46
N TYR A 170 17.48 10.60 -4.45
CA TYR A 170 16.03 10.49 -4.40
C TYR A 170 15.54 9.78 -5.68
N THR A 171 15.05 8.56 -5.52
CA THR A 171 14.56 7.74 -6.65
C THR A 171 13.04 7.71 -6.70
N GLY A 172 12.35 8.60 -5.97
CA GLY A 172 10.90 8.52 -5.76
C GLY A 172 10.50 7.32 -4.91
N ARG A 173 11.46 6.51 -4.46
CA ARG A 173 11.27 5.34 -3.60
C ARG A 173 11.45 5.75 -2.14
N LYS A 174 10.47 5.50 -1.43
CA LYS A 174 10.07 5.60 -0.04
C LYS A 174 11.19 5.32 0.94
N ASP A 175 11.72 6.37 1.53
CA ASP A 175 12.36 6.25 2.83
C ASP A 175 11.27 5.96 3.86
N SER A 176 11.39 4.86 4.61
CA SER A 176 10.43 4.49 5.67
C SER A 176 10.33 5.56 6.77
N SER A 177 11.29 6.46 6.86
CA SER A 177 11.31 7.54 7.86
C SER A 177 10.25 8.62 7.66
N ILE A 178 9.67 8.74 6.45
CA ILE A 178 8.61 9.71 6.15
C ILE A 178 7.19 9.16 6.38
N PHE A 179 7.09 7.89 6.76
CA PHE A 179 5.83 7.25 7.04
C PHE A 179 5.66 7.02 8.52
N ASN A 180 4.45 7.29 9.01
CA ASN A 180 4.06 7.07 10.39
C ASN A 180 3.12 5.85 10.46
N ALA A 181 3.59 4.78 11.10
CA ALA A 181 2.74 3.63 11.38
C ALA A 181 1.97 3.88 12.69
N GLY A 182 0.67 3.69 12.65
CA GLY A 182 -0.21 3.91 13.79
C GLY A 182 -1.45 3.04 13.74
N GLN A 183 -2.31 3.25 14.72
CA GLN A 183 -3.64 2.65 14.80
C GLN A 183 -4.67 3.73 14.54
N ILE A 184 -5.71 3.39 13.79
CA ILE A 184 -6.88 4.25 13.54
C ILE A 184 -8.14 3.50 13.94
N ASP A 185 -9.18 4.24 14.24
CA ASP A 185 -10.51 3.70 14.48
C ASP A 185 -10.99 2.89 13.24
N SER A 186 -11.49 1.68 13.46
CA SER A 186 -11.92 0.79 12.37
C SER A 186 -13.16 1.29 11.62
N HIS A 187 -13.96 2.20 12.21
CA HIS A 187 -15.05 2.89 11.50
C HIS A 187 -14.54 3.92 10.49
N THR A 188 -13.27 4.34 10.59
CA THR A 188 -12.68 5.30 9.66
C THR A 188 -12.64 4.71 8.25
N THR A 189 -13.33 5.35 7.30
CA THR A 189 -13.28 4.93 5.90
C THR A 189 -11.92 5.26 5.29
N MET A 190 -11.54 4.54 4.23
CA MET A 190 -10.31 4.83 3.47
C MET A 190 -10.30 6.28 2.94
N ASP A 191 -11.47 6.80 2.54
CA ASP A 191 -11.62 8.17 2.05
C ASP A 191 -11.36 9.20 3.14
N ALA A 192 -12.02 9.05 4.29
CA ALA A 192 -11.83 9.94 5.44
C ALA A 192 -10.38 9.94 5.95
N TRP A 193 -9.78 8.75 6.06
CA TRP A 193 -8.38 8.63 6.44
C TRP A 193 -7.43 9.31 5.45
N MET A 194 -7.66 9.10 4.13
CA MET A 194 -6.81 9.68 3.10
C MET A 194 -6.90 11.22 3.09
N ARG A 195 -8.08 11.81 3.35
CA ARG A 195 -8.25 13.28 3.45
C ARG A 195 -7.44 13.92 4.57
N ASN A 196 -7.18 13.15 5.62
CA ASN A 196 -6.39 13.60 6.76
C ASN A 196 -4.87 13.38 6.56
N GLN A 197 -4.44 12.95 5.38
CA GLN A 197 -3.02 12.79 5.08
C GLN A 197 -2.41 14.08 4.49
N PRO A 198 -1.11 14.31 4.68
CA PRO A 198 -0.40 15.43 4.04
C PRO A 198 -0.52 15.39 2.52
N ASP A 199 -0.46 16.55 1.89
CA ASP A 199 -0.62 16.71 0.44
C ASP A 199 0.34 15.84 -0.36
N TRP A 200 1.62 15.81 0.02
CA TRP A 200 2.62 14.97 -0.60
C TRP A 200 2.26 13.47 -0.57
N PHE A 201 1.62 13.02 0.54
CA PHE A 201 1.20 11.63 0.67
C PHE A 201 0.04 11.32 -0.29
N ILE A 202 -0.94 12.21 -0.37
CA ILE A 202 -2.08 12.09 -1.29
C ILE A 202 -1.59 12.09 -2.73
N GLU A 203 -0.71 13.02 -3.09
CA GLU A 203 -0.10 13.09 -4.43
C GLU A 203 0.72 11.86 -4.79
N SER A 204 1.55 11.35 -3.87
CA SER A 204 2.33 10.13 -4.09
C SER A 204 1.45 8.89 -4.24
N SER A 205 0.25 8.93 -3.68
CA SER A 205 -0.70 7.83 -3.66
C SER A 205 -1.64 7.79 -4.87
N LEU A 206 -2.09 8.95 -5.35
CA LEU A 206 -3.10 9.10 -6.39
C LEU A 206 -2.52 9.65 -7.71
N GLY A 207 -1.35 10.28 -7.64
CA GLY A 207 -0.79 11.13 -8.69
C GLY A 207 -1.41 12.53 -8.66
N LYS A 208 -0.66 13.54 -9.13
CA LYS A 208 -0.98 14.98 -8.99
C LYS A 208 -2.42 15.33 -9.39
N THR A 209 -2.87 14.90 -10.57
CA THR A 209 -4.19 15.28 -11.10
C THR A 209 -5.33 14.65 -10.27
N ARG A 210 -5.25 13.35 -9.92
CA ARG A 210 -6.27 12.73 -9.08
C ARG A 210 -6.24 13.26 -7.65
N ALA A 211 -5.08 13.62 -7.12
CA ALA A 211 -4.96 14.27 -5.82
C ALA A 211 -5.71 15.61 -5.79
N LYS A 212 -5.58 16.46 -6.83
CA LYS A 212 -6.36 17.68 -6.96
C LYS A 212 -7.86 17.40 -7.08
N LEU A 213 -8.26 16.43 -7.91
CA LEU A 213 -9.68 16.04 -8.02
C LEU A 213 -10.26 15.54 -6.71
N PHE A 214 -9.45 14.84 -5.92
CA PHE A 214 -9.84 14.33 -4.60
C PHE A 214 -9.97 15.47 -3.58
N LYS A 215 -8.98 16.34 -3.48
CA LYS A 215 -8.93 17.43 -2.49
C LYS A 215 -9.84 18.59 -2.87
N ASP A 216 -9.59 19.17 -4.03
CA ASP A 216 -10.21 20.43 -4.47
C ASP A 216 -11.50 20.14 -5.25
N GLY A 217 -11.51 19.10 -6.08
CA GLY A 217 -12.66 18.65 -6.85
C GLY A 217 -13.76 17.98 -6.01
N GLY A 218 -13.43 17.51 -4.80
CA GLY A 218 -14.38 16.87 -3.88
C GLY A 218 -14.76 15.43 -4.27
N LEU A 219 -14.04 14.81 -5.22
CA LEU A 219 -14.29 13.40 -5.55
C LEU A 219 -13.89 12.48 -4.42
N THR A 220 -14.61 11.37 -4.25
CA THR A 220 -14.29 10.28 -3.34
C THR A 220 -13.45 9.22 -4.05
N LEU A 221 -12.74 8.37 -3.30
CA LEU A 221 -11.81 7.37 -3.85
C LEU A 221 -12.48 6.36 -4.78
N ASP A 222 -13.74 6.01 -4.52
CA ASP A 222 -14.54 5.14 -5.37
C ASP A 222 -14.80 5.72 -6.76
N LYS A 223 -14.81 7.06 -6.90
CA LYS A 223 -15.02 7.74 -8.19
C LYS A 223 -13.82 7.65 -9.14
N PHE A 224 -12.68 7.18 -8.70
CA PHE A 224 -11.52 6.93 -9.57
C PHE A 224 -11.54 5.56 -10.25
N THR A 225 -12.60 4.79 -10.04
CA THR A 225 -12.81 3.46 -10.59
C THR A 225 -14.23 3.31 -11.14
N ASP A 226 -14.46 2.33 -11.98
CA ASP A 226 -15.81 1.90 -12.33
C ASP A 226 -16.46 1.08 -11.19
N MET A 227 -17.70 0.66 -11.38
CA MET A 227 -18.46 -0.14 -10.41
C MET A 227 -17.80 -1.49 -10.05
N ASN A 228 -16.92 -1.99 -10.92
CA ASN A 228 -16.17 -3.21 -10.71
C ASN A 228 -14.79 -2.97 -10.08
N GLY A 229 -14.50 -1.73 -9.69
CA GLY A 229 -13.21 -1.35 -9.11
C GLY A 229 -12.07 -1.20 -10.13
N LYS A 230 -12.35 -1.21 -11.45
CA LYS A 230 -11.33 -0.99 -12.47
C LYS A 230 -10.98 0.50 -12.54
N PRO A 231 -9.69 0.87 -12.47
CA PRO A 231 -9.29 2.27 -12.51
C PRO A 231 -9.69 2.98 -13.80
N LEU A 232 -10.34 4.14 -13.69
CA LEU A 232 -10.64 5.02 -14.80
C LEU A 232 -9.42 5.84 -15.18
N THR A 233 -9.16 5.98 -16.46
CA THR A 233 -8.16 6.95 -16.96
C THR A 233 -8.70 8.37 -16.84
N LEU A 234 -7.81 9.37 -16.74
CA LEU A 234 -8.23 10.77 -16.71
C LEU A 234 -9.03 11.18 -17.97
N LYS A 235 -8.70 10.57 -19.13
CA LYS A 235 -9.45 10.78 -20.37
C LYS A 235 -10.89 10.26 -20.25
N GLN A 236 -11.09 9.08 -19.68
CA GLN A 236 -12.42 8.53 -19.44
C GLN A 236 -13.22 9.39 -18.46
N MET A 237 -12.57 9.84 -17.36
CA MET A 237 -13.21 10.73 -16.39
C MET A 237 -13.64 12.06 -17.04
N LYS A 238 -12.78 12.68 -17.87
CA LYS A 238 -13.12 13.92 -18.60
C LYS A 238 -14.25 13.76 -19.63
N ALA A 239 -14.48 12.56 -20.10
CA ALA A 239 -15.54 12.27 -21.07
C ALA A 239 -16.92 12.02 -20.43
N LEU A 240 -17.01 12.05 -19.12
CA LEU A 240 -18.23 11.80 -18.36
C LEU A 240 -18.71 13.10 -17.70
N ASP A 241 -19.87 13.60 -18.07
CA ASP A 241 -20.47 14.85 -17.56
C ASP A 241 -20.53 14.90 -16.03
N SER A 242 -20.67 13.75 -15.39
CA SER A 242 -20.68 13.64 -13.92
C SER A 242 -19.42 14.11 -13.24
N TYR A 243 -18.30 14.24 -13.96
CA TYR A 243 -17.02 14.72 -13.42
C TYR A 243 -16.72 16.19 -13.74
N ASP A 244 -17.46 16.82 -14.64
CA ASP A 244 -17.21 18.19 -15.10
C ASP A 244 -17.13 19.21 -13.96
N ALA A 245 -18.03 19.09 -12.99
CA ALA A 245 -18.04 19.96 -11.82
C ALA A 245 -16.76 19.82 -10.99
N ALA A 246 -16.27 18.59 -10.84
CA ALA A 246 -15.04 18.31 -10.09
C ALA A 246 -13.80 18.83 -10.82
N PHE A 247 -13.72 18.68 -12.15
CA PHE A 247 -12.62 19.22 -12.94
C PHE A 247 -12.59 20.74 -12.90
N ARG A 248 -13.74 21.41 -13.05
CA ARG A 248 -13.85 22.88 -12.92
C ARG A 248 -13.42 23.35 -11.53
N LYS A 249 -13.87 22.70 -10.47
CA LYS A 249 -13.53 23.05 -9.10
C LYS A 249 -12.05 22.85 -8.79
N ALA A 250 -11.43 21.82 -9.34
CA ALA A 250 -10.00 21.54 -9.23
C ALA A 250 -9.12 22.37 -10.19
N GLN A 251 -9.70 23.21 -11.03
CA GLN A 251 -8.99 24.02 -12.03
C GLN A 251 -8.13 23.19 -12.99
N LEU A 252 -8.70 22.12 -13.59
CA LEU A 252 -8.03 21.12 -14.43
C LEU A 252 -8.67 21.02 -15.83
#